data_64672baf274e81a86c14f050b0c20fa1
#
_entry.id   64672baf274e81a86c14f050b0c20fa1
#
_cell.length_a   1.000
_cell.length_b   1.000
_cell.length_c   1.000
_cell.angle_alpha   90.00
_cell.angle_beta   90.00
_cell.angle_gamma   90.00
#
_symmetry.space_group_name_H-M   'P 1'
#
loop_
_entity.id
_entity.type
_entity.pdbx_description
1 polymer ?
#
loop_
_entity_poly.entity_id
_entity_poly.type
_entity_poly.pdbx_seq_one_letter_code
_entity_poly.pdbx_strand_id
1 'polypeptide(L)'
;MKKTIFIKNALILTVSSLILRFVGIIFKVWLAQLIGSEGIGLYQLIFSVYMLAATFATSGISTAVTRLAAEELALGTKRGTLKILRRAIEITLIVAGVTVVTVFFGAEFIAVRFLNDIRAVPALKILPLSLPFMGISSCLRGYFIARRKITPNAVSQLLEQAVRIILIVVLVGKFCTKGLGACAAAVILGDSAAEIFSFLMLWLIWLRDTRKLDNLTGRARPPFGIVRRILHISVPITSGRYLNTALRTGENILVPKNLAKYPFGGENALSQFGMIKGMALPI
;
A
#
# COMPACT_ATOMS: atom_id res chain seq x y z
N MET A 1 34.59 -0.49 -5.64
CA MET A 1 33.40 -1.26 -6.08
C MET A 1 32.17 -1.17 -5.16
N LYS A 2 32.27 -1.30 -3.83
CA LYS A 2 31.09 -1.21 -2.93
C LYS A 2 30.41 0.18 -2.89
N LYS A 3 31.19 1.26 -2.94
CA LYS A 3 30.71 2.66 -2.92
C LYS A 3 29.88 3.02 -4.16
N THR A 4 30.32 2.61 -5.34
CA THR A 4 29.64 2.87 -6.61
C THR A 4 28.27 2.18 -6.70
N ILE A 5 28.17 0.93 -6.22
CA ILE A 5 26.89 0.19 -6.18
C ILE A 5 25.92 0.86 -5.20
N PHE A 6 26.41 1.35 -4.06
CA PHE A 6 25.59 2.05 -3.07
C PHE A 6 25.02 3.36 -3.64
N ILE A 7 25.88 4.18 -4.26
CA ILE A 7 25.45 5.45 -4.90
C ILE A 7 24.45 5.19 -6.02
N LYS A 8 24.71 4.21 -6.90
CA LYS A 8 23.78 3.82 -7.97
C LYS A 8 22.42 3.41 -7.43
N ASN A 9 22.40 2.60 -6.38
CA ASN A 9 21.15 2.14 -5.77
C ASN A 9 20.38 3.28 -5.09
N ALA A 10 21.08 4.19 -4.39
CA ALA A 10 20.48 5.37 -3.80
C ALA A 10 19.87 6.27 -4.88
N LEU A 11 20.60 6.49 -5.97
CA LEU A 11 20.16 7.33 -7.09
C LEU A 11 18.91 6.74 -7.78
N ILE A 12 18.88 5.42 -8.01
CA ILE A 12 17.70 4.73 -8.57
C ILE A 12 16.48 4.95 -7.67
N LEU A 13 16.62 4.80 -6.34
CA LEU A 13 15.50 5.01 -5.41
C LEU A 13 15.02 6.46 -5.42
N THR A 14 15.94 7.42 -5.38
CA THR A 14 15.59 8.84 -5.36
C THR A 14 14.89 9.25 -6.64
N VAL A 15 15.46 8.91 -7.80
CA VAL A 15 14.89 9.25 -9.11
C VAL A 15 13.53 8.58 -9.29
N SER A 16 13.41 7.27 -8.97
CA SER A 16 12.14 6.56 -9.05
C SER A 16 11.07 7.19 -8.15
N SER A 17 11.42 7.55 -6.91
CA SER A 17 10.47 8.16 -5.97
C SER A 17 10.02 9.56 -6.43
N LEU A 18 10.90 10.35 -7.03
CA LEU A 18 10.54 11.64 -7.61
C LEU A 18 9.60 11.48 -8.81
N ILE A 19 9.92 10.58 -9.75
CA ILE A 19 9.05 10.29 -10.88
C ILE A 19 7.65 9.87 -10.41
N LEU A 20 7.57 8.93 -9.45
CA LEU A 20 6.30 8.46 -8.89
C LEU A 20 5.50 9.60 -8.23
N ARG A 21 6.17 10.51 -7.54
CA ARG A 21 5.54 11.67 -6.90
C ARG A 21 4.97 12.63 -7.95
N PHE A 22 5.75 12.99 -8.98
CA PHE A 22 5.27 13.87 -10.06
C PHE A 22 4.10 13.26 -10.82
N VAL A 23 4.23 12.00 -11.24
CA VAL A 23 3.16 11.28 -11.92
C VAL A 23 1.91 11.18 -11.04
N GLY A 24 2.07 10.93 -9.73
CA GLY A 24 0.97 10.88 -8.78
C GLY A 24 0.24 12.22 -8.62
N ILE A 25 0.96 13.35 -8.63
CA ILE A 25 0.35 14.69 -8.57
C ILE A 25 -0.45 14.96 -9.84
N ILE A 26 0.14 14.75 -11.02
CA ILE A 26 -0.54 14.94 -12.31
C ILE A 26 -1.81 14.08 -12.38
N PHE A 27 -1.71 12.83 -11.97
CA PHE A 27 -2.85 11.92 -11.94
C PHE A 27 -3.97 12.40 -10.99
N LYS A 28 -3.62 12.89 -9.79
CA LYS A 28 -4.61 13.44 -8.85
C LYS A 28 -5.33 14.66 -9.41
N VAL A 29 -4.59 15.59 -10.05
CA VAL A 29 -5.17 16.78 -10.67
C VAL A 29 -6.14 16.37 -11.79
N TRP A 30 -5.72 15.46 -12.66
CA TRP A 30 -6.56 14.92 -13.73
C TRP A 30 -7.83 14.24 -13.16
N LEU A 31 -7.68 13.41 -12.13
CA LEU A 31 -8.80 12.72 -11.49
C LEU A 31 -9.78 13.74 -10.88
N ALA A 32 -9.26 14.79 -10.23
CA ALA A 32 -10.07 15.85 -9.62
C ALA A 32 -10.93 16.61 -10.65
N GLN A 33 -10.38 16.87 -11.84
CA GLN A 33 -11.12 17.50 -12.94
C GLN A 33 -12.25 16.59 -13.46
N LEU A 34 -12.04 15.28 -13.42
CA LEU A 34 -12.96 14.32 -13.99
C LEU A 34 -14.12 13.97 -13.05
N ILE A 35 -13.88 13.79 -11.75
CA ILE A 35 -14.89 13.36 -10.78
C ILE A 35 -15.44 14.50 -9.92
N GLY A 36 -14.89 15.71 -10.09
CA GLY A 36 -15.30 16.90 -9.34
C GLY A 36 -14.86 16.90 -7.88
N SER A 37 -15.16 18.00 -7.19
CA SER A 37 -14.73 18.20 -5.79
C SER A 37 -15.40 17.23 -4.81
N GLU A 38 -16.67 16.92 -5.00
CA GLU A 38 -17.42 15.98 -4.17
C GLU A 38 -16.90 14.54 -4.34
N GLY A 39 -16.63 14.14 -5.60
CA GLY A 39 -16.06 12.82 -5.90
C GLY A 39 -14.65 12.63 -5.32
N ILE A 40 -13.81 13.66 -5.39
CA ILE A 40 -12.48 13.65 -4.74
C ILE A 40 -12.62 13.58 -3.21
N GLY A 41 -13.59 14.28 -2.62
CA GLY A 41 -13.87 14.20 -1.18
C GLY A 41 -14.20 12.77 -0.75
N LEU A 42 -15.13 12.13 -1.46
CA LEU A 42 -15.50 10.73 -1.22
C LEU A 42 -14.30 9.78 -1.40
N TYR A 43 -13.54 9.95 -2.48
CA TYR A 43 -12.33 9.16 -2.71
C TYR A 43 -11.31 9.31 -1.58
N GLN A 44 -11.06 10.53 -1.09
CA GLN A 44 -10.11 10.78 0.02
C GLN A 44 -10.56 10.12 1.33
N LEU A 45 -11.85 10.09 1.61
CA LEU A 45 -12.40 9.37 2.77
C LEU A 45 -12.16 7.86 2.65
N ILE A 46 -12.50 7.26 1.51
CA ILE A 46 -12.28 5.82 1.25
C ILE A 46 -10.78 5.51 1.29
N PHE A 47 -9.96 6.36 0.67
CA PHE A 47 -8.51 6.20 0.65
C PHE A 47 -7.87 6.27 2.04
N SER A 48 -8.45 7.05 2.97
CA SER A 48 -7.99 7.09 4.36
C SER A 48 -8.20 5.76 5.07
N VAL A 49 -9.34 5.10 4.87
CA VAL A 49 -9.60 3.75 5.37
C VAL A 49 -8.67 2.73 4.70
N TYR A 50 -8.46 2.87 3.37
CA TYR A 50 -7.51 2.05 2.64
C TYR A 50 -6.11 2.13 3.21
N MET A 51 -5.58 3.33 3.45
CA MET A 51 -4.24 3.54 4.01
C MET A 51 -4.10 2.97 5.42
N LEU A 52 -5.16 3.06 6.23
CA LEU A 52 -5.17 2.42 7.55
C LEU A 52 -5.10 0.90 7.42
N ALA A 53 -5.95 0.29 6.61
CA ALA A 53 -5.97 -1.15 6.36
C ALA A 53 -4.65 -1.64 5.73
N ALA A 54 -4.11 -0.92 4.76
CA ALA A 54 -2.81 -1.20 4.15
C ALA A 54 -1.65 -1.12 5.14
N THR A 55 -1.70 -0.15 6.08
CA THR A 55 -0.71 -0.06 7.15
C THR A 55 -0.77 -1.30 8.05
N PHE A 56 -1.95 -1.81 8.38
CA PHE A 56 -2.09 -3.07 9.12
C PHE A 56 -1.52 -4.26 8.34
N ALA A 57 -1.80 -4.37 7.05
CA ALA A 57 -1.36 -5.48 6.21
C ALA A 57 0.15 -5.48 5.92
N THR A 58 0.79 -4.30 5.83
CA THR A 58 2.19 -4.19 5.35
C THR A 58 3.21 -3.82 6.41
N SER A 59 2.76 -3.44 7.60
CA SER A 59 3.58 -2.71 8.58
C SER A 59 4.78 -3.48 9.14
N GLY A 60 5.92 -2.79 9.16
CA GLY A 60 7.15 -3.21 9.84
C GLY A 60 7.81 -4.49 9.34
N ILE A 61 7.05 -5.39 8.72
CA ILE A 61 7.52 -6.72 8.30
C ILE A 61 8.57 -6.60 7.20
N SER A 62 8.42 -5.68 6.26
CA SER A 62 9.43 -5.43 5.22
C SER A 62 10.80 -5.10 5.84
N THR A 63 10.84 -4.27 6.88
CA THR A 63 12.07 -3.89 7.59
C THR A 63 12.66 -5.08 8.35
N ALA A 64 11.81 -5.88 9.00
CA ALA A 64 12.24 -7.11 9.68
C ALA A 64 12.83 -8.12 8.69
N VAL A 65 12.17 -8.34 7.55
CA VAL A 65 12.68 -9.19 6.47
C VAL A 65 14.01 -8.67 5.95
N THR A 66 14.11 -7.36 5.67
CA THR A 66 15.35 -6.75 5.18
C THR A 66 16.52 -7.02 6.13
N ARG A 67 16.32 -6.79 7.43
CA ARG A 67 17.38 -6.98 8.42
C ARG A 67 17.74 -8.45 8.60
N LEU A 68 16.77 -9.31 8.88
CA LEU A 68 17.01 -10.71 9.18
C LEU A 68 17.53 -11.49 7.96
N ALA A 69 16.98 -11.21 6.77
CA ALA A 69 17.48 -11.81 5.52
C ALA A 69 18.90 -11.35 5.19
N ALA A 70 19.26 -10.09 5.46
CA ALA A 70 20.62 -9.61 5.28
C ALA A 70 21.62 -10.29 6.23
N GLU A 71 21.22 -10.57 7.48
CA GLU A 71 22.03 -11.33 8.44
C GLU A 71 22.30 -12.75 7.93
N GLU A 72 21.27 -13.45 7.43
CA GLU A 72 21.44 -14.82 6.89
C GLU A 72 22.25 -14.84 5.59
N LEU A 73 22.08 -13.84 4.74
CA LEU A 73 22.88 -13.71 3.52
C LEU A 73 24.36 -13.44 3.82
N ALA A 74 24.65 -12.70 4.88
CA ALA A 74 26.03 -12.49 5.35
C ALA A 74 26.69 -13.79 5.84
N LEU A 75 25.89 -14.74 6.36
CA LEU A 75 26.34 -16.08 6.74
C LEU A 75 26.40 -17.07 5.54
N GLY A 76 26.06 -16.61 4.33
CA GLY A 76 26.03 -17.45 3.12
C GLY A 76 24.91 -18.49 3.09
N THR A 77 23.79 -18.27 3.80
CA THR A 77 22.71 -19.26 3.94
C THR A 77 21.50 -18.94 3.07
N LYS A 78 21.30 -19.71 1.99
CA LYS A 78 20.05 -19.67 1.19
C LYS A 78 18.84 -20.12 2.00
N ARG A 79 18.95 -21.27 2.67
CA ARG A 79 17.84 -21.88 3.44
C ARG A 79 17.36 -20.97 4.58
N GLY A 80 18.27 -20.27 5.27
CA GLY A 80 17.94 -19.32 6.33
C GLY A 80 17.15 -18.13 5.79
N THR A 81 17.63 -17.54 4.70
CA THR A 81 16.96 -16.40 4.04
C THR A 81 15.55 -16.73 3.58
N LEU A 82 15.35 -17.90 2.92
CA LEU A 82 14.04 -18.32 2.45
C LEU A 82 13.08 -18.68 3.60
N LYS A 83 13.59 -19.25 4.71
CA LYS A 83 12.79 -19.51 5.91
C LYS A 83 12.26 -18.22 6.54
N ILE A 84 13.12 -17.19 6.64
CA ILE A 84 12.70 -15.88 7.16
C ILE A 84 11.59 -15.28 6.27
N LEU A 85 11.79 -15.28 4.95
CA LEU A 85 10.82 -14.76 4.01
C LEU A 85 9.47 -15.51 4.11
N ARG A 86 9.52 -16.85 4.15
CA ARG A 86 8.31 -17.67 4.28
C ARG A 86 7.53 -17.37 5.56
N ARG A 87 8.23 -17.32 6.70
CA ARG A 87 7.61 -17.00 7.99
C ARG A 87 7.04 -15.57 8.04
N ALA A 88 7.74 -14.62 7.41
CA ALA A 88 7.22 -13.26 7.27
C ALA A 88 5.95 -13.21 6.43
N ILE A 89 5.89 -13.94 5.30
CA ILE A 89 4.70 -14.05 4.47
C ILE A 89 3.54 -14.71 5.25
N GLU A 90 3.79 -15.78 6.00
CA GLU A 90 2.76 -16.45 6.83
C GLU A 90 2.16 -15.46 7.85
N ILE A 91 2.99 -14.71 8.59
CA ILE A 91 2.52 -13.70 9.54
C ILE A 91 1.71 -12.61 8.83
N THR A 92 2.24 -12.11 7.71
CA THR A 92 1.59 -11.06 6.92
C THR A 92 0.22 -11.51 6.41
N LEU A 93 0.10 -12.75 5.92
CA LEU A 93 -1.17 -13.29 5.44
C LEU A 93 -2.20 -13.44 6.57
N ILE A 94 -1.78 -13.84 7.76
CA ILE A 94 -2.67 -13.89 8.93
C ILE A 94 -3.20 -12.50 9.26
N VAL A 95 -2.31 -11.52 9.37
CA VAL A 95 -2.71 -10.13 9.69
C VAL A 95 -3.56 -9.53 8.58
N ALA A 96 -3.16 -9.71 7.31
CA ALA A 96 -3.95 -9.26 6.17
C ALA A 96 -5.32 -9.96 6.12
N GLY A 97 -5.39 -11.25 6.40
CA GLY A 97 -6.65 -12.01 6.45
C GLY A 97 -7.61 -11.47 7.50
N VAL A 98 -7.12 -11.20 8.72
CA VAL A 98 -7.92 -10.55 9.77
C VAL A 98 -8.41 -9.18 9.30
N THR A 99 -7.53 -8.38 8.69
CA THR A 99 -7.88 -7.04 8.18
C THR A 99 -8.91 -7.13 7.06
N VAL A 100 -8.78 -8.09 6.13
CA VAL A 100 -9.74 -8.36 5.06
C VAL A 100 -11.12 -8.66 5.62
N VAL A 101 -11.21 -9.60 6.56
CA VAL A 101 -12.48 -9.97 7.20
C VAL A 101 -13.10 -8.77 7.91
N THR A 102 -12.31 -8.03 8.68
CA THR A 102 -12.80 -6.86 9.43
C THR A 102 -13.32 -5.77 8.50
N VAL A 103 -12.60 -5.45 7.42
CA VAL A 103 -13.01 -4.38 6.49
C VAL A 103 -14.18 -4.83 5.62
N PHE A 104 -14.20 -6.07 5.14
CA PHE A 104 -15.25 -6.59 4.27
C PHE A 104 -16.61 -6.65 4.99
N PHE A 105 -16.66 -7.28 6.15
CA PHE A 105 -17.89 -7.38 6.94
C PHE A 105 -18.25 -6.07 7.65
N GLY A 106 -17.25 -5.26 7.99
CA GLY A 106 -17.44 -3.93 8.58
C GLY A 106 -17.70 -2.82 7.59
N ALA A 107 -17.72 -3.08 6.26
CA ALA A 107 -17.80 -2.06 5.22
C ALA A 107 -19.01 -1.13 5.37
N GLU A 108 -20.20 -1.66 5.66
CA GLU A 108 -21.41 -0.88 5.86
C GLU A 108 -21.36 -0.04 7.14
N PHE A 109 -20.88 -0.64 8.23
CA PHE A 109 -20.69 0.07 9.49
C PHE A 109 -19.67 1.20 9.35
N ILE A 110 -18.55 0.96 8.65
CA ILE A 110 -17.52 1.97 8.39
C ILE A 110 -18.10 3.10 7.52
N ALA A 111 -18.81 2.77 6.44
CA ALA A 111 -19.39 3.75 5.54
C ALA A 111 -20.40 4.65 6.27
N VAL A 112 -21.34 4.07 7.00
CA VAL A 112 -22.44 4.83 7.63
C VAL A 112 -21.97 5.55 8.89
N ARG A 113 -21.21 4.88 9.77
CA ARG A 113 -20.89 5.43 11.11
C ARG A 113 -19.66 6.32 11.10
N PHE A 114 -18.64 5.99 10.29
CA PHE A 114 -17.38 6.74 10.25
C PHE A 114 -17.33 7.72 9.09
N LEU A 115 -17.66 7.29 7.87
CA LEU A 115 -17.57 8.15 6.69
C LEU A 115 -18.83 9.00 6.47
N ASN A 116 -19.95 8.64 7.09
CA ASN A 116 -21.26 9.28 6.94
C ASN A 116 -21.75 9.32 5.48
N ASP A 117 -21.29 8.37 4.65
CA ASP A 117 -21.66 8.29 3.24
C ASP A 117 -21.80 6.82 2.80
N ILE A 118 -23.04 6.40 2.52
CA ILE A 118 -23.35 5.03 2.09
C ILE A 118 -22.78 4.70 0.71
N ARG A 119 -22.49 5.71 -0.11
CA ARG A 119 -21.89 5.57 -1.45
C ARG A 119 -20.48 4.97 -1.41
N ALA A 120 -19.81 4.99 -0.24
CA ALA A 120 -18.51 4.38 -0.03
C ALA A 120 -18.55 2.83 0.08
N VAL A 121 -19.71 2.22 0.35
CA VAL A 121 -19.85 0.78 0.59
C VAL A 121 -19.27 -0.09 -0.53
N PRO A 122 -19.61 0.13 -1.82
CA PRO A 122 -19.07 -0.69 -2.90
C PRO A 122 -17.54 -0.66 -2.97
N ALA A 123 -16.96 0.53 -2.80
CA ALA A 123 -15.51 0.72 -2.80
C ALA A 123 -14.84 0.02 -1.60
N LEU A 124 -15.42 0.11 -0.41
CA LEU A 124 -14.93 -0.56 0.80
C LEU A 124 -15.02 -2.09 0.74
N LYS A 125 -15.96 -2.65 0.00
CA LYS A 125 -16.06 -4.11 -0.24
C LYS A 125 -15.00 -4.61 -1.25
N ILE A 126 -14.56 -3.78 -2.19
CA ILE A 126 -13.51 -4.11 -3.17
C ILE A 126 -12.12 -3.98 -2.56
N LEU A 127 -11.91 -2.97 -1.73
CA LEU A 127 -10.63 -2.61 -1.11
C LEU A 127 -9.87 -3.81 -0.48
N PRO A 128 -10.50 -4.71 0.30
CA PRO A 128 -9.81 -5.81 0.95
C PRO A 128 -9.11 -6.77 0.00
N LEU A 129 -9.54 -6.83 -1.25
CA LEU A 129 -8.98 -7.75 -2.26
C LEU A 129 -7.47 -7.53 -2.48
N SER A 130 -7.00 -6.29 -2.40
CA SER A 130 -5.58 -5.95 -2.62
C SER A 130 -4.67 -6.23 -1.41
N LEU A 131 -5.20 -6.26 -0.19
CA LEU A 131 -4.41 -6.29 1.04
C LEU A 131 -3.45 -7.48 1.17
N PRO A 132 -3.85 -8.75 0.86
CA PRO A 132 -2.93 -9.89 0.93
C PRO A 132 -1.77 -9.75 -0.06
N PHE A 133 -2.05 -9.30 -1.28
CA PHE A 133 -1.05 -9.12 -2.33
C PHE A 133 -0.07 -7.99 -1.98
N MET A 134 -0.56 -6.89 -1.44
CA MET A 134 0.22 -5.78 -0.92
C MET A 134 1.15 -6.21 0.22
N GLY A 135 0.65 -7.05 1.13
CA GLY A 135 1.42 -7.62 2.24
C GLY A 135 2.57 -8.50 1.75
N ILE A 136 2.30 -9.42 0.82
CA ILE A 136 3.34 -10.29 0.23
C ILE A 136 4.35 -9.46 -0.56
N SER A 137 3.90 -8.50 -1.36
CA SER A 137 4.77 -7.56 -2.09
C SER A 137 5.73 -6.83 -1.15
N SER A 138 5.23 -6.40 0.02
CA SER A 138 6.04 -5.75 1.06
C SER A 138 7.16 -6.67 1.58
N CYS A 139 6.88 -7.96 1.79
CA CYS A 139 7.89 -8.96 2.17
C CYS A 139 8.94 -9.17 1.06
N LEU A 140 8.50 -9.28 -0.20
CA LEU A 140 9.39 -9.45 -1.36
C LEU A 140 10.28 -8.23 -1.57
N ARG A 141 9.73 -7.01 -1.42
CA ARG A 141 10.50 -5.76 -1.46
C ARG A 141 11.59 -5.76 -0.38
N GLY A 142 11.27 -6.20 0.85
CA GLY A 142 12.26 -6.38 1.92
C GLY A 142 13.36 -7.37 1.57
N TYR A 143 13.04 -8.50 0.96
CA TYR A 143 13.99 -9.48 0.46
C TYR A 143 14.94 -8.89 -0.59
N PHE A 144 14.43 -8.16 -1.58
CA PHE A 144 15.28 -7.54 -2.61
C PHE A 144 16.21 -6.47 -2.05
N ILE A 145 15.76 -5.70 -1.06
CA ILE A 145 16.61 -4.72 -0.34
C ILE A 145 17.74 -5.46 0.39
N ALA A 146 17.45 -6.56 1.11
CA ALA A 146 18.46 -7.39 1.77
C ALA A 146 19.51 -7.91 0.79
N ARG A 147 19.09 -8.27 -0.43
CA ARG A 147 19.94 -8.70 -1.54
C ARG A 147 20.72 -7.55 -2.20
N ARG A 148 20.52 -6.30 -1.78
CA ARG A 148 21.06 -5.09 -2.42
C ARG A 148 20.65 -4.94 -3.89
N LYS A 149 19.52 -5.55 -4.30
CA LYS A 149 18.93 -5.46 -5.63
C LYS A 149 17.72 -4.54 -5.57
N ILE A 150 17.93 -3.26 -5.80
CA ILE A 150 16.87 -2.24 -5.67
C ILE A 150 16.04 -2.11 -6.95
N THR A 151 16.64 -2.42 -8.11
CA THR A 151 15.99 -2.32 -9.42
C THR A 151 14.62 -3.02 -9.49
N PRO A 152 14.42 -4.27 -8.97
CA PRO A 152 13.11 -4.90 -8.98
C PRO A 152 12.03 -4.08 -8.26
N ASN A 153 12.39 -3.47 -7.13
CA ASN A 153 11.47 -2.64 -6.36
C ASN A 153 11.08 -1.36 -7.11
N ALA A 154 12.06 -0.68 -7.69
CA ALA A 154 11.83 0.55 -8.45
C ALA A 154 10.97 0.29 -9.70
N VAL A 155 11.31 -0.76 -10.47
CA VAL A 155 10.58 -1.12 -11.69
C VAL A 155 9.16 -1.57 -11.37
N SER A 156 8.96 -2.39 -10.32
CA SER A 156 7.60 -2.81 -9.93
C SER A 156 6.70 -1.64 -9.53
N GLN A 157 7.23 -0.65 -8.82
CA GLN A 157 6.46 0.54 -8.43
C GLN A 157 6.13 1.45 -9.61
N LEU A 158 7.06 1.63 -10.55
CA LEU A 158 6.81 2.42 -11.76
C LEU A 158 5.76 1.76 -12.65
N LEU A 159 5.85 0.45 -12.85
CA LEU A 159 4.85 -0.30 -13.63
C LEU A 159 3.50 -0.37 -12.92
N GLU A 160 3.47 -0.54 -11.59
CA GLU A 160 2.26 -0.45 -10.77
C GLU A 160 1.55 0.88 -11.01
N GLN A 161 2.29 1.99 -10.95
CA GLN A 161 1.72 3.32 -11.19
C GLN A 161 1.20 3.49 -12.62
N ALA A 162 1.92 2.99 -13.62
CA ALA A 162 1.47 3.03 -15.01
C ALA A 162 0.20 2.22 -15.22
N VAL A 163 0.16 0.98 -14.71
CA VAL A 163 -1.03 0.10 -14.79
C VAL A 163 -2.21 0.72 -14.02
N ARG A 164 -1.97 1.30 -12.84
CA ARG A 164 -2.97 2.02 -12.06
C ARG A 164 -3.63 3.10 -12.87
N ILE A 165 -2.85 3.99 -13.48
CA ILE A 165 -3.37 5.09 -14.28
C ILE A 165 -4.18 4.57 -15.46
N ILE A 166 -3.65 3.63 -16.23
CA ILE A 166 -4.34 3.06 -17.40
C ILE A 166 -5.68 2.44 -16.99
N LEU A 167 -5.68 1.62 -15.93
CA LEU A 167 -6.90 0.95 -15.48
C LEU A 167 -7.93 1.94 -14.96
N ILE A 168 -7.50 2.93 -14.17
CA ILE A 168 -8.43 3.93 -13.63
C ILE A 168 -9.02 4.78 -14.77
N VAL A 169 -8.23 5.22 -15.74
CA VAL A 169 -8.74 5.97 -16.92
C VAL A 169 -9.82 5.17 -17.64
N VAL A 170 -9.58 3.88 -17.89
CA VAL A 170 -10.53 3.02 -18.59
C VAL A 170 -11.80 2.75 -17.76
N LEU A 171 -11.62 2.46 -16.46
CA LEU A 171 -12.74 2.11 -15.58
C LEU A 171 -13.60 3.33 -15.24
N VAL A 172 -12.97 4.46 -14.94
CA VAL A 172 -13.70 5.70 -14.63
C VAL A 172 -14.53 6.15 -15.83
N GLY A 173 -13.99 6.10 -17.04
CA GLY A 173 -14.74 6.41 -18.27
C GLY A 173 -16.01 5.56 -18.47
N LYS A 174 -16.01 4.30 -17.96
CA LYS A 174 -17.16 3.39 -18.08
C LYS A 174 -18.15 3.47 -16.92
N PHE A 175 -17.67 3.71 -15.71
CA PHE A 175 -18.47 3.57 -14.48
C PHE A 175 -18.92 4.88 -13.86
N CYS A 176 -18.27 6.01 -14.14
CA CYS A 176 -18.67 7.30 -13.57
C CYS A 176 -20.05 7.79 -14.06
N THR A 177 -20.52 7.31 -15.21
CA THR A 177 -21.89 7.56 -15.70
C THR A 177 -22.98 6.96 -14.80
N LYS A 178 -22.63 5.98 -13.94
CA LYS A 178 -23.55 5.31 -13.01
C LYS A 178 -23.62 5.97 -11.62
N GLY A 179 -22.93 7.09 -11.43
CA GLY A 179 -22.92 7.86 -10.19
C GLY A 179 -21.59 7.82 -9.42
N LEU A 180 -21.47 8.71 -8.43
CA LEU A 180 -20.21 8.93 -7.68
C LEU A 180 -19.71 7.68 -6.92
N GLY A 181 -20.62 6.90 -6.34
CA GLY A 181 -20.25 5.67 -5.64
C GLY A 181 -19.64 4.61 -6.57
N ALA A 182 -20.21 4.46 -7.78
CA ALA A 182 -19.67 3.57 -8.80
C ALA A 182 -18.32 4.07 -9.33
N CYS A 183 -18.17 5.39 -9.47
CA CYS A 183 -16.91 6.01 -9.85
C CYS A 183 -15.81 5.77 -8.81
N ALA A 184 -16.08 5.98 -7.53
CA ALA A 184 -15.15 5.71 -6.44
C ALA A 184 -14.78 4.21 -6.38
N ALA A 185 -15.75 3.31 -6.56
CA ALA A 185 -15.50 1.87 -6.62
C ALA A 185 -14.60 1.50 -7.81
N ALA A 186 -14.78 2.13 -8.98
CA ALA A 186 -13.94 1.93 -10.16
C ALA A 186 -12.49 2.35 -9.91
N VAL A 187 -12.26 3.47 -9.21
CA VAL A 187 -10.90 3.92 -8.84
C VAL A 187 -10.24 2.90 -7.92
N ILE A 188 -10.93 2.46 -6.86
CA ILE A 188 -10.39 1.46 -5.92
C ILE A 188 -10.14 0.10 -6.61
N LEU A 189 -10.98 -0.28 -7.56
CA LEU A 189 -10.79 -1.50 -8.35
C LEU A 189 -9.53 -1.40 -9.22
N GLY A 190 -9.29 -0.24 -9.85
CA GLY A 190 -8.08 0.02 -10.60
C GLY A 190 -6.81 -0.01 -9.72
N ASP A 191 -6.87 0.59 -8.53
CA ASP A 191 -5.81 0.52 -7.53
C ASP A 191 -5.52 -0.94 -7.12
N SER A 192 -6.56 -1.70 -6.80
CA SER A 192 -6.43 -3.11 -6.38
C SER A 192 -5.83 -3.99 -7.48
N ALA A 193 -6.25 -3.80 -8.72
CA ALA A 193 -5.73 -4.55 -9.86
C ALA A 193 -4.25 -4.21 -10.14
N ALA A 194 -3.84 -2.94 -9.99
CA ALA A 194 -2.45 -2.52 -10.13
C ALA A 194 -1.55 -3.15 -9.05
N GLU A 195 -2.02 -3.24 -7.80
CA GLU A 195 -1.30 -3.91 -6.71
C GLU A 195 -1.12 -5.42 -6.99
N ILE A 196 -2.16 -6.09 -7.49
CA ILE A 196 -2.08 -7.51 -7.90
C ILE A 196 -1.05 -7.68 -9.02
N PHE A 197 -1.04 -6.79 -10.01
CA PHE A 197 -0.06 -6.81 -11.09
C PHE A 197 1.38 -6.63 -10.57
N SER A 198 1.59 -5.66 -9.68
CA SER A 198 2.88 -5.40 -9.01
C SER A 198 3.36 -6.64 -8.23
N PHE A 199 2.45 -7.28 -7.50
CA PHE A 199 2.73 -8.54 -6.80
C PHE A 199 3.19 -9.64 -7.77
N LEU A 200 2.44 -9.89 -8.83
CA LEU A 200 2.76 -10.94 -9.81
C LEU A 200 4.14 -10.71 -10.42
N MET A 201 4.44 -9.47 -10.78
CA MET A 201 5.75 -9.10 -11.30
C MET A 201 6.88 -9.36 -10.29
N LEU A 202 6.74 -8.89 -9.04
CA LEU A 202 7.74 -9.13 -7.99
C LEU A 202 7.90 -10.63 -7.71
N TRP A 203 6.82 -11.38 -7.72
CA TRP A 203 6.82 -12.82 -7.53
C TRP A 203 7.60 -13.53 -8.63
N LEU A 204 7.36 -13.19 -9.89
CA LEU A 204 8.09 -13.76 -11.04
C LEU A 204 9.59 -13.45 -10.98
N ILE A 205 9.95 -12.20 -10.62
CA ILE A 205 11.36 -11.82 -10.44
C ILE A 205 11.99 -12.59 -9.28
N TRP A 206 11.26 -12.78 -8.17
CA TRP A 206 11.72 -13.54 -7.02
C TRP A 206 11.95 -15.01 -7.36
N LEU A 207 11.06 -15.66 -8.10
CA LEU A 207 11.25 -17.05 -8.56
C LEU A 207 12.54 -17.22 -9.39
N ARG A 208 12.84 -16.24 -10.24
CA ARG A 208 14.09 -16.24 -11.03
C ARG A 208 15.32 -15.96 -10.17
N ASP A 209 15.19 -15.11 -9.16
CA ASP A 209 16.30 -14.73 -8.29
C ASP A 209 16.69 -15.84 -7.30
N THR A 210 15.73 -16.61 -6.81
CA THR A 210 15.99 -17.72 -5.87
C THR A 210 16.82 -18.83 -6.49
N ARG A 211 16.70 -19.08 -7.80
CA ARG A 211 17.54 -20.04 -8.53
C ARG A 211 19.03 -19.64 -8.51
N LYS A 212 19.32 -18.33 -8.47
CA LYS A 212 20.71 -17.83 -8.39
C LYS A 212 21.33 -17.92 -7.00
N LEU A 213 20.58 -18.35 -5.99
CA LEU A 213 21.06 -18.58 -4.62
C LEU A 213 21.54 -20.02 -4.40
N ASP A 214 21.51 -20.91 -5.39
CA ASP A 214 21.83 -22.33 -5.24
C ASP A 214 23.30 -22.56 -4.84
N ASN A 215 24.19 -21.60 -5.12
CA ASN A 215 25.60 -21.64 -4.74
C ASN A 215 25.88 -21.30 -3.26
N LEU A 216 24.87 -20.93 -2.48
CA LEU A 216 25.04 -20.62 -1.06
C LEU A 216 24.83 -21.89 -0.22
N THR A 217 25.91 -22.43 0.32
CA THR A 217 25.95 -23.71 1.06
C THR A 217 26.08 -23.53 2.58
N GLY A 218 26.07 -22.29 3.07
CA GLY A 218 26.26 -21.98 4.48
C GLY A 218 25.23 -22.66 5.41
N ARG A 219 25.60 -22.87 6.66
CA ARG A 219 24.73 -23.55 7.66
C ARG A 219 23.72 -22.58 8.21
N ALA A 220 22.42 -22.85 7.96
CA ALA A 220 21.32 -22.04 8.47
C ALA A 220 21.27 -22.05 9.99
N ARG A 221 21.00 -20.91 10.62
CA ARG A 221 20.71 -20.83 12.06
C ARG A 221 19.51 -21.71 12.41
N PRO A 222 19.45 -22.26 13.63
CA PRO A 222 18.29 -23.04 14.05
C PRO A 222 17.02 -22.23 13.92
N PRO A 223 15.89 -22.85 13.52
CA PRO A 223 14.63 -22.12 13.21
C PRO A 223 13.93 -21.56 14.45
N PHE A 224 14.49 -21.82 15.66
CA PHE A 224 13.87 -21.41 16.92
C PHE A 224 13.83 -19.89 17.05
N GLY A 225 12.63 -19.35 17.27
CA GLY A 225 12.46 -17.92 17.55
C GLY A 225 12.41 -16.98 16.34
N ILE A 226 12.37 -17.46 15.08
CA ILE A 226 12.30 -16.58 13.89
C ILE A 226 11.06 -15.65 13.99
N VAL A 227 9.90 -16.20 14.33
CA VAL A 227 8.66 -15.42 14.49
C VAL A 227 8.83 -14.34 15.56
N ARG A 228 9.40 -14.71 16.74
CA ARG A 228 9.66 -13.76 17.82
C ARG A 228 10.61 -12.64 17.38
N ARG A 229 11.65 -12.98 16.61
CA ARG A 229 12.62 -11.99 16.09
C ARG A 229 11.95 -11.04 15.07
N ILE A 230 11.10 -11.57 14.18
CA ILE A 230 10.32 -10.75 13.22
C ILE A 230 9.42 -9.81 14.00
N LEU A 231 8.64 -10.29 14.97
CA LEU A 231 7.72 -9.48 15.77
C LEU A 231 8.47 -8.44 16.61
N HIS A 232 9.59 -8.81 17.24
CA HIS A 232 10.40 -7.88 18.04
C HIS A 232 10.95 -6.69 17.22
N ILE A 233 11.21 -6.88 15.93
CA ILE A 233 11.66 -5.81 15.04
C ILE A 233 10.45 -5.05 14.45
N SER A 234 9.40 -5.79 14.01
CA SER A 234 8.28 -5.16 13.32
C SER A 234 7.35 -4.39 14.25
N VAL A 235 7.07 -4.88 15.46
CA VAL A 235 6.10 -4.24 16.37
C VAL A 235 6.47 -2.79 16.72
N PRO A 236 7.70 -2.45 17.15
CA PRO A 236 8.03 -1.06 17.48
C PRO A 236 7.95 -0.11 16.27
N ILE A 237 8.37 -0.58 15.08
CA ILE A 237 8.31 0.20 13.84
C ILE A 237 6.87 0.41 13.41
N THR A 238 6.06 -0.61 13.60
CA THR A 238 4.65 -0.65 13.25
C THR A 238 3.83 0.28 14.11
N SER A 239 4.04 0.29 15.44
CA SER A 239 3.28 1.13 16.37
C SER A 239 3.35 2.61 16.02
N GLY A 240 4.53 3.13 15.68
CA GLY A 240 4.69 4.51 15.21
C GLY A 240 3.96 4.81 13.91
N ARG A 241 3.97 3.86 12.96
CA ARG A 241 3.22 4.00 11.69
C ARG A 241 1.71 3.97 11.91
N TYR A 242 1.23 3.07 12.78
CA TYR A 242 -0.20 3.00 13.11
C TYR A 242 -0.70 4.28 13.73
N LEU A 243 0.01 4.80 14.72
CA LEU A 243 -0.37 6.04 15.37
C LEU A 243 -0.48 7.19 14.36
N ASN A 244 0.53 7.36 13.51
CA ASN A 244 0.53 8.41 12.48
C ASN A 244 -0.62 8.21 11.47
N THR A 245 -0.84 6.98 10.98
CA THR A 245 -1.91 6.70 10.02
C THR A 245 -3.28 6.85 10.66
N ALA A 246 -3.46 6.40 11.91
CA ALA A 246 -4.71 6.57 12.65
C ALA A 246 -5.05 8.05 12.90
N LEU A 247 -4.06 8.87 13.26
CA LEU A 247 -4.25 10.32 13.41
C LEU A 247 -4.67 10.98 12.11
N ARG A 248 -4.01 10.67 10.99
CA ARG A 248 -4.38 11.18 9.66
C ARG A 248 -5.77 10.72 9.22
N THR A 249 -6.11 9.46 9.47
CA THR A 249 -7.45 8.92 9.16
C THR A 249 -8.50 9.62 10.01
N GLY A 250 -8.24 9.80 11.31
CA GLY A 250 -9.11 10.56 12.21
C GLY A 250 -9.30 12.01 11.74
N GLU A 251 -8.23 12.70 11.36
CA GLU A 251 -8.30 14.05 10.78
C GLU A 251 -9.19 14.08 9.55
N ASN A 252 -8.97 13.16 8.58
CA ASN A 252 -9.72 13.11 7.34
C ASN A 252 -11.22 12.80 7.55
N ILE A 253 -11.58 12.07 8.59
CA ILE A 253 -12.98 11.78 8.96
C ILE A 253 -13.61 12.95 9.72
N LEU A 254 -12.87 13.56 10.66
CA LEU A 254 -13.40 14.61 11.52
C LEU A 254 -13.59 15.95 10.80
N VAL A 255 -12.73 16.27 9.84
CA VAL A 255 -12.82 17.54 9.09
C VAL A 255 -14.15 17.69 8.39
N PRO A 256 -14.60 16.79 7.47
CA PRO A 256 -15.88 16.95 6.80
C PRO A 256 -17.05 16.84 7.77
N LYS A 257 -16.96 16.00 8.81
CA LYS A 257 -18.00 15.87 9.84
C LYS A 257 -18.22 17.17 10.62
N ASN A 258 -17.13 17.91 10.91
CA ASN A 258 -17.24 19.19 11.61
C ASN A 258 -17.68 20.32 10.63
N LEU A 259 -17.20 20.33 9.40
CA LEU A 259 -17.67 21.28 8.39
C LEU A 259 -19.17 21.18 8.17
N ALA A 260 -19.74 19.98 8.20
CA ALA A 260 -21.18 19.77 8.07
C ALA A 260 -22.03 20.37 9.19
N LYS A 261 -21.44 20.71 10.35
CA LYS A 261 -22.14 21.33 11.49
C LYS A 261 -22.32 22.85 11.35
N TYR A 262 -21.59 23.49 10.45
CA TYR A 262 -21.70 24.94 10.26
C TYR A 262 -22.87 25.28 9.31
N PRO A 263 -23.57 26.43 9.53
CA PRO A 263 -24.78 26.79 8.75
C PRO A 263 -24.59 26.88 7.24
N PHE A 264 -23.35 27.13 6.79
CA PHE A 264 -22.99 27.22 5.35
C PHE A 264 -22.31 25.96 4.80
N GLY A 265 -22.15 24.90 5.61
CA GLY A 265 -21.33 23.73 5.28
C GLY A 265 -22.10 22.46 4.93
N GLY A 266 -23.40 22.38 5.24
CA GLY A 266 -24.15 21.11 5.26
C GLY A 266 -24.08 20.30 3.96
N GLU A 267 -24.59 20.83 2.86
CA GLU A 267 -24.61 20.10 1.57
C GLU A 267 -23.26 20.10 0.84
N ASN A 268 -22.36 21.04 1.15
CA ASN A 268 -21.09 21.23 0.48
C ASN A 268 -19.86 20.75 1.28
N ALA A 269 -20.03 20.19 2.48
CA ALA A 269 -18.91 19.83 3.36
C ALA A 269 -17.94 18.84 2.72
N LEU A 270 -18.43 17.84 1.99
CA LEU A 270 -17.62 16.86 1.27
C LEU A 270 -16.88 17.49 0.10
N SER A 271 -17.54 18.41 -0.62
CA SER A 271 -16.95 19.16 -1.72
C SER A 271 -15.83 20.10 -1.22
N GLN A 272 -16.07 20.82 -0.11
CA GLN A 272 -15.05 21.68 0.51
C GLN A 272 -13.84 20.86 0.99
N PHE A 273 -14.08 19.72 1.62
CA PHE A 273 -13.01 18.79 2.01
C PHE A 273 -12.23 18.29 0.79
N GLY A 274 -12.91 17.94 -0.30
CA GLY A 274 -12.31 17.54 -1.57
C GLY A 274 -11.45 18.64 -2.19
N MET A 275 -11.91 19.89 -2.16
CA MET A 275 -11.13 21.04 -2.63
C MET A 275 -9.87 21.24 -1.79
N ILE A 276 -9.97 21.20 -0.47
CA ILE A 276 -8.83 21.42 0.43
C ILE A 276 -7.79 20.29 0.31
N LYS A 277 -8.20 19.04 0.49
CA LYS A 277 -7.28 17.89 0.54
C LYS A 277 -6.95 17.28 -0.82
N GLY A 278 -7.84 17.38 -1.79
CA GLY A 278 -7.66 16.79 -3.11
C GLY A 278 -7.08 17.73 -4.15
N MET A 279 -7.41 19.02 -4.07
CA MET A 279 -7.01 20.01 -5.07
C MET A 279 -5.97 20.99 -4.53
N ALA A 280 -6.15 21.56 -3.32
CA ALA A 280 -5.25 22.58 -2.78
C ALA A 280 -4.01 21.97 -2.12
N LEU A 281 -4.12 20.77 -1.51
CA LEU A 281 -3.02 20.04 -0.86
C LEU A 281 -2.81 18.67 -1.50
N PRO A 282 -2.40 18.59 -2.77
CA PRO A 282 -2.19 17.32 -3.48
C PRO A 282 -0.94 16.55 -3.01
N ILE A 283 -0.21 17.08 -2.03
CA ILE A 283 1.11 16.62 -1.58
C ILE A 283 1.00 15.67 -0.38
#